data_acf909de5ec33d1a714e1bfffa91f707
#
_entry.id   acf909de5ec33d1a714e1bfffa91f707
#
_cell.length_a   1.000
_cell.length_b   1.000
_cell.length_c   1.000
_cell.angle_alpha   90.00
_cell.angle_beta   90.00
_cell.angle_gamma   90.00
#
_symmetry.space_group_name_H-M   'P 1'
#
loop_
_entity.id
_entity.type
_entity.pdbx_description
1 polymer ?
#
loop_
_entity_poly.entity_id
_entity_poly.type
_entity_poly.pdbx_seq_one_letter_code
_entity_poly.pdbx_strand_id
1 'polypeptide(L)'
;MENTVNKDRSRLRSSLRRIAAAGLFGLCSLSAAFAQKQDYVQYVNTLQGTDSKFELSYGNTYATTGMPYGMHTWGAQTGPNGEGWKYQYSVDKIRGFQQAHQCSPWMSDYAVYSLMPEVGELVVTEDARASKFSHANEIAKPHYYRVTLDNGITTEMAPTTRGVHLR
;
A
#
# COMPACT_ATOMS: atom_id res chain seq x y z
N MET A 1 -15.57 18.14 -72.92
CA MET A 1 -14.93 18.88 -71.79
C MET A 1 -15.57 18.62 -70.43
N GLU A 2 -16.82 18.30 -70.34
CA GLU A 2 -17.56 18.04 -69.06
C GLU A 2 -17.11 16.80 -68.29
N ASN A 3 -16.69 15.73 -68.96
CA ASN A 3 -16.32 14.47 -68.33
C ASN A 3 -14.98 14.50 -67.52
N THR A 4 -14.07 15.39 -67.87
CA THR A 4 -12.78 15.55 -67.16
C THR A 4 -12.94 16.29 -65.85
N VAL A 5 -13.78 17.31 -65.80
CA VAL A 5 -14.02 18.12 -64.59
C VAL A 5 -14.73 17.30 -63.48
N ASN A 6 -15.60 16.38 -63.87
CA ASN A 6 -16.36 15.53 -62.93
C ASN A 6 -15.46 14.45 -62.31
N LYS A 7 -14.47 13.95 -63.05
CA LYS A 7 -13.52 12.94 -62.58
C LYS A 7 -12.50 13.53 -61.58
N ASP A 8 -12.12 14.77 -61.76
CA ASP A 8 -11.20 15.45 -60.80
C ASP A 8 -11.90 15.82 -59.49
N ARG A 9 -13.15 16.24 -59.54
CA ARG A 9 -13.96 16.49 -58.34
C ARG A 9 -14.21 15.21 -57.50
N SER A 10 -14.38 14.05 -58.11
CA SER A 10 -14.56 12.77 -57.44
C SER A 10 -13.26 12.31 -56.76
N ARG A 11 -12.10 12.51 -57.38
CA ARG A 11 -10.75 12.24 -56.84
C ARG A 11 -10.42 13.13 -55.66
N LEU A 12 -10.73 14.44 -55.75
CA LEU A 12 -10.53 15.37 -54.63
C LEU A 12 -11.40 15.00 -53.43
N ARG A 13 -12.66 14.65 -53.63
CA ARG A 13 -13.56 14.23 -52.55
C ARG A 13 -13.11 12.93 -51.85
N SER A 14 -12.55 11.99 -52.64
CA SER A 14 -12.04 10.74 -52.07
C SER A 14 -10.75 10.94 -51.28
N SER A 15 -9.88 11.82 -51.72
CA SER A 15 -8.64 12.20 -51.03
C SER A 15 -8.95 12.95 -49.74
N LEU A 16 -9.87 13.89 -49.73
CA LEU A 16 -10.31 14.61 -48.52
C LEU A 16 -10.94 13.70 -47.48
N ARG A 17 -11.74 12.71 -47.91
CA ARG A 17 -12.34 11.70 -47.01
C ARG A 17 -11.28 10.80 -46.38
N ARG A 18 -10.22 10.41 -47.10
CA ARG A 18 -9.11 9.62 -46.61
C ARG A 18 -8.26 10.39 -45.60
N ILE A 19 -8.01 11.67 -45.82
CA ILE A 19 -7.28 12.54 -44.90
C ILE A 19 -8.08 12.80 -43.62
N ALA A 20 -9.40 13.03 -43.75
CA ALA A 20 -10.27 13.19 -42.59
C ALA A 20 -10.38 11.91 -41.75
N ALA A 21 -10.46 10.74 -42.37
CA ALA A 21 -10.48 9.46 -41.67
C ALA A 21 -9.14 9.17 -40.97
N ALA A 22 -8.02 9.44 -41.62
CA ALA A 22 -6.69 9.28 -41.01
C ALA A 22 -6.47 10.24 -39.83
N GLY A 23 -6.97 11.49 -39.93
CA GLY A 23 -6.94 12.46 -38.85
C GLY A 23 -7.78 12.05 -37.62
N LEU A 24 -8.97 11.48 -37.86
CA LEU A 24 -9.84 10.97 -36.78
C LEU A 24 -9.20 9.78 -36.05
N PHE A 25 -8.60 8.86 -36.79
CA PHE A 25 -7.88 7.72 -36.19
C PHE A 25 -6.63 8.18 -35.40
N GLY A 26 -5.91 9.19 -35.87
CA GLY A 26 -4.78 9.78 -35.17
C GLY A 26 -5.19 10.44 -33.84
N LEU A 27 -6.32 11.14 -33.80
CA LEU A 27 -6.82 11.75 -32.56
C LEU A 27 -7.29 10.73 -31.53
N CYS A 28 -7.93 9.62 -31.95
CA CYS A 28 -8.35 8.55 -31.03
C CYS A 28 -7.15 7.79 -30.44
N SER A 29 -6.06 7.62 -31.17
CA SER A 29 -4.87 6.96 -30.64
C SER A 29 -4.07 7.84 -29.67
N LEU A 30 -4.10 9.16 -29.82
CA LEU A 30 -3.48 10.07 -28.83
C LEU A 30 -4.26 10.08 -27.50
N SER A 31 -5.59 9.97 -27.53
CA SER A 31 -6.39 9.95 -26.29
C SER A 31 -6.19 8.68 -25.49
N ALA A 32 -5.89 7.55 -26.10
CA ALA A 32 -5.58 6.30 -25.39
C ALA A 32 -4.21 6.32 -24.67
N ALA A 33 -3.26 7.14 -25.13
CA ALA A 33 -1.93 7.23 -24.52
C ALA A 33 -1.92 7.99 -23.18
N PHE A 34 -2.96 8.74 -22.86
CA PHE A 34 -3.10 9.49 -21.61
C PHE A 34 -4.04 8.87 -20.57
N ALA A 35 -4.53 7.67 -20.79
CA ALA A 35 -5.24 6.93 -19.75
C ALA A 35 -4.22 6.47 -18.69
N GLN A 36 -3.74 7.40 -17.88
CA GLN A 36 -2.93 7.08 -16.72
C GLN A 36 -3.75 6.20 -15.80
N LYS A 37 -3.32 4.95 -15.61
CA LYS A 37 -3.98 4.02 -14.70
C LYS A 37 -3.96 4.64 -13.32
N GLN A 38 -5.12 5.06 -12.85
CA GLN A 38 -5.25 5.68 -11.54
C GLN A 38 -4.97 4.63 -10.47
N ASP A 39 -4.01 4.91 -9.62
CA ASP A 39 -3.70 4.08 -8.46
C ASP A 39 -4.68 4.42 -7.32
N TYR A 40 -5.73 3.62 -7.18
CA TYR A 40 -6.73 3.79 -6.13
C TYR A 40 -6.22 3.41 -4.73
N VAL A 41 -5.12 2.68 -4.64
CA VAL A 41 -4.52 2.27 -3.36
C VAL A 41 -4.07 3.49 -2.53
N GLN A 42 -3.71 4.58 -3.18
CA GLN A 42 -3.36 5.83 -2.49
C GLN A 42 -4.48 6.40 -1.60
N TYR A 43 -5.74 6.03 -1.84
CA TYR A 43 -6.88 6.49 -1.04
C TYR A 43 -7.17 5.58 0.17
N VAL A 44 -6.47 4.46 0.30
CA VAL A 44 -6.63 3.55 1.43
C VAL A 44 -5.69 3.97 2.54
N ASN A 45 -6.25 4.39 3.67
CA ASN A 45 -5.51 4.70 4.88
C ASN A 45 -5.58 3.54 5.87
N THR A 46 -4.50 2.75 5.96
CA THR A 46 -4.42 1.61 6.88
C THR A 46 -4.18 2.02 8.34
N LEU A 47 -3.89 3.28 8.60
CA LEU A 47 -3.74 3.83 9.96
C LEU A 47 -5.07 4.26 10.56
N GLN A 48 -6.15 4.29 9.78
CA GLN A 48 -7.47 4.66 10.28
C GLN A 48 -7.97 3.61 11.28
N GLY A 49 -8.47 4.09 12.43
CA GLY A 49 -9.00 3.21 13.48
C GLY A 49 -7.94 2.55 14.36
N THR A 50 -6.67 2.97 14.28
CA THR A 50 -5.56 2.35 14.98
C THR A 50 -5.20 3.02 16.32
N ASP A 51 -5.97 4.00 16.78
CA ASP A 51 -5.73 4.69 18.06
C ASP A 51 -6.77 4.34 19.12
N SER A 52 -7.19 3.09 19.15
CA SER A 52 -8.16 2.58 20.13
C SER A 52 -7.49 2.18 21.43
N LYS A 53 -8.22 2.34 22.52
CA LYS A 53 -7.86 1.87 23.87
C LYS A 53 -8.94 0.94 24.40
N PHE A 54 -8.66 0.23 25.47
CA PHE A 54 -9.64 -0.66 26.10
C PHE A 54 -10.91 0.09 26.53
N GLU A 55 -10.75 1.31 27.06
CA GLU A 55 -11.85 2.14 27.54
C GLU A 55 -12.59 2.87 26.40
N LEU A 56 -11.92 3.11 25.28
CA LEU A 56 -12.47 3.91 24.19
C LEU A 56 -11.99 3.41 22.83
N SER A 57 -12.93 2.94 22.04
CA SER A 57 -12.68 2.45 20.70
C SER A 57 -12.82 3.56 19.65
N TYR A 58 -11.79 3.72 18.81
CA TYR A 58 -11.81 4.58 17.63
C TYR A 58 -11.76 3.75 16.32
N GLY A 59 -12.14 2.49 16.37
CA GLY A 59 -12.16 1.60 15.21
C GLY A 59 -11.67 0.18 15.48
N ASN A 60 -10.88 -0.05 16.52
CA ASN A 60 -10.35 -1.36 16.92
C ASN A 60 -9.62 -2.09 15.78
N THR A 61 -8.81 -1.35 15.05
CA THR A 61 -7.94 -1.89 14.01
C THR A 61 -6.49 -1.59 14.31
N TYR A 62 -5.58 -2.27 13.66
CA TYR A 62 -4.17 -1.92 13.67
C TYR A 62 -3.63 -1.93 12.24
N ALA A 63 -2.59 -1.11 12.01
CA ALA A 63 -2.00 -0.97 10.70
C ALA A 63 -1.46 -2.31 10.22
N THR A 64 -2.11 -2.89 9.24
CA THR A 64 -1.69 -4.16 8.65
C THR A 64 -1.50 -4.06 7.16
N THR A 65 -0.55 -4.84 6.65
CA THR A 65 -0.35 -5.06 5.23
C THR A 65 -0.62 -6.54 4.90
N GLY A 66 -1.26 -6.81 3.79
CA GLY A 66 -1.65 -8.16 3.39
C GLY A 66 -2.02 -8.23 1.91
N MET A 67 -2.04 -9.44 1.37
CA MET A 67 -2.57 -9.67 0.03
C MET A 67 -4.09 -9.83 0.09
N PRO A 68 -4.82 -9.41 -0.94
CA PRO A 68 -6.23 -9.78 -1.08
C PRO A 68 -6.37 -11.30 -1.01
N TYR A 69 -7.26 -11.76 -0.12
CA TYR A 69 -7.46 -13.20 0.16
C TYR A 69 -6.20 -13.93 0.65
N GLY A 70 -5.22 -13.19 1.18
CA GLY A 70 -4.07 -13.79 1.85
C GLY A 70 -4.44 -14.46 3.15
N MET A 71 -3.63 -15.43 3.58
CA MET A 71 -3.89 -16.18 4.82
C MET A 71 -3.51 -15.39 6.07
N HIS A 72 -2.65 -14.38 5.93
CA HIS A 72 -2.08 -13.63 7.03
C HIS A 72 -1.96 -12.15 6.67
N THR A 73 -2.01 -11.32 7.70
CA THR A 73 -1.63 -9.91 7.65
C THR A 73 -0.38 -9.67 8.50
N TRP A 74 0.33 -8.59 8.19
CA TRP A 74 1.58 -8.24 8.84
C TRP A 74 1.55 -6.80 9.27
N GLY A 75 2.11 -6.48 10.41
CA GLY A 75 2.13 -5.11 10.91
C GLY A 75 3.19 -4.87 11.96
N ALA A 76 3.44 -3.60 12.23
CA ALA A 76 4.27 -3.20 13.36
C ALA A 76 3.54 -3.43 14.68
N GLN A 77 4.32 -3.71 15.71
CA GLN A 77 3.86 -3.89 17.08
C GLN A 77 4.33 -2.70 17.93
N THR A 78 3.40 -1.94 18.49
CA THR A 78 3.68 -0.87 19.45
C THR A 78 3.33 -1.26 20.88
N GLY A 79 2.36 -2.15 21.08
CA GLY A 79 1.98 -2.71 22.38
C GLY A 79 2.88 -3.86 22.82
N PRO A 80 2.90 -4.21 24.11
CA PRO A 80 3.65 -5.36 24.62
C PRO A 80 3.06 -6.69 24.10
N ASN A 81 3.87 -7.74 24.17
CA ASN A 81 3.42 -9.08 23.82
C ASN A 81 2.25 -9.52 24.72
N GLY A 82 1.24 -10.16 24.10
CA GLY A 82 0.03 -10.61 24.81
C GLY A 82 -1.05 -9.54 24.91
N GLU A 83 -0.78 -8.31 24.53
CA GLU A 83 -1.81 -7.29 24.46
C GLU A 83 -2.59 -7.35 23.14
N GLY A 84 -3.91 -7.11 23.18
CA GLY A 84 -4.78 -7.12 22.02
C GLY A 84 -4.50 -5.94 21.06
N TRP A 85 -4.12 -4.79 21.59
CA TRP A 85 -3.82 -3.58 20.81
C TRP A 85 -2.38 -3.62 20.31
N LYS A 86 -2.17 -4.33 19.22
CA LYS A 86 -0.85 -4.55 18.64
C LYS A 86 -0.20 -3.28 18.11
N TYR A 87 -0.99 -2.40 17.51
CA TYR A 87 -0.54 -1.12 16.99
C TYR A 87 -1.47 -0.02 17.46
N GLN A 88 -0.90 1.00 18.08
CA GLN A 88 -1.59 2.23 18.46
C GLN A 88 -0.88 3.41 17.83
N TYR A 89 -1.61 4.24 17.11
CA TYR A 89 -1.05 5.39 16.39
C TYR A 89 -0.36 6.40 17.31
N SER A 90 -0.89 6.62 18.52
CA SER A 90 -0.33 7.54 19.51
C SER A 90 0.99 7.07 20.16
N VAL A 91 1.40 5.82 19.91
CA VAL A 91 2.63 5.25 20.48
C VAL A 91 3.77 5.38 19.51
N ASP A 92 4.86 6.03 19.94
CA ASP A 92 6.06 6.34 19.15
C ASP A 92 7.15 5.26 19.19
N LYS A 93 6.84 4.04 19.69
CA LYS A 93 7.82 2.99 19.94
C LYS A 93 7.39 1.67 19.33
N ILE A 94 8.23 1.10 18.46
CA ILE A 94 8.02 -0.23 17.87
C ILE A 94 8.80 -1.27 18.67
N ARG A 95 8.12 -2.37 19.04
CA ARG A 95 8.63 -3.52 19.79
C ARG A 95 8.96 -4.71 18.89
N GLY A 96 8.41 -4.73 17.68
CA GLY A 96 8.61 -5.78 16.70
C GLY A 96 7.69 -5.66 15.49
N PHE A 97 7.78 -6.64 14.61
CA PHE A 97 6.94 -6.80 13.44
C PHE A 97 6.28 -8.16 13.51
N GLN A 98 4.96 -8.18 13.40
CA GLN A 98 4.15 -9.35 13.73
C GLN A 98 3.37 -9.89 12.55
N GLN A 99 3.21 -11.21 12.54
CA GLN A 99 2.18 -11.88 11.76
C GLN A 99 0.88 -11.92 12.58
N ALA A 100 -0.22 -11.57 11.93
CA ALA A 100 -1.55 -11.63 12.52
C ALA A 100 -2.53 -12.39 11.64
N HIS A 101 -3.46 -13.12 12.24
CA HIS A 101 -4.53 -13.84 11.54
C HIS A 101 -5.80 -12.99 11.39
N GLN A 102 -6.02 -12.09 12.33
CA GLN A 102 -7.19 -11.21 12.37
C GLN A 102 -6.74 -9.77 12.56
N CYS A 103 -7.54 -8.84 12.07
CA CYS A 103 -7.26 -7.41 12.19
C CYS A 103 -8.08 -6.75 13.31
N SER A 104 -8.43 -7.51 14.35
CA SER A 104 -9.19 -7.02 15.49
C SER A 104 -8.45 -7.26 16.81
N PRO A 105 -8.32 -6.26 17.67
CA PRO A 105 -7.63 -6.38 18.94
C PRO A 105 -8.45 -7.04 20.05
N TRP A 106 -9.72 -7.34 19.83
CA TRP A 106 -10.65 -7.72 20.88
C TRP A 106 -10.33 -9.01 21.62
N MET A 107 -9.64 -9.94 21.00
CA MET A 107 -9.41 -11.25 21.58
C MET A 107 -7.95 -11.52 21.93
N SER A 108 -7.09 -10.56 21.81
CA SER A 108 -5.67 -10.54 22.23
C SER A 108 -4.78 -11.71 21.78
N ASP A 109 -5.15 -12.44 20.77
CA ASP A 109 -4.48 -13.68 20.38
C ASP A 109 -4.17 -13.74 18.89
N TYR A 110 -3.41 -12.77 18.39
CA TYR A 110 -3.39 -12.69 16.94
C TYR A 110 -2.03 -12.64 16.32
N ALA A 111 -0.99 -12.56 17.12
CA ALA A 111 0.36 -12.68 16.65
C ALA A 111 0.90 -14.08 16.94
N VAL A 112 1.34 -14.76 15.90
CA VAL A 112 2.00 -16.07 16.03
C VAL A 112 3.42 -15.87 16.54
N TYR A 113 4.08 -14.81 16.06
CA TYR A 113 5.41 -14.43 16.49
C TYR A 113 5.67 -12.95 16.17
N SER A 114 6.69 -12.39 16.82
CA SER A 114 7.18 -11.05 16.58
C SER A 114 8.68 -11.09 16.29
N LEU A 115 9.11 -10.37 15.27
CA LEU A 115 10.50 -10.23 14.88
C LEU A 115 10.93 -8.78 15.09
N MET A 116 12.06 -8.55 15.75
CA MET A 116 12.66 -7.23 15.88
C MET A 116 14.09 -7.27 15.31
N PRO A 117 14.38 -6.46 14.28
CA PRO A 117 15.73 -6.36 13.77
C PRO A 117 16.60 -5.57 14.75
N GLU A 118 17.80 -6.06 15.00
CA GLU A 118 18.77 -5.46 15.93
C GLU A 118 20.14 -5.37 15.26
N VAL A 119 20.95 -4.41 15.73
CA VAL A 119 22.36 -4.25 15.35
C VAL A 119 23.20 -4.20 16.63
N GLY A 120 24.27 -4.98 16.64
CA GLY A 120 25.17 -5.08 17.79
C GLY A 120 24.86 -6.27 18.70
N GLU A 121 24.83 -6.06 19.99
CA GLU A 121 24.54 -7.12 20.97
C GLU A 121 23.05 -7.48 20.96
N LEU A 122 22.77 -8.79 21.09
CA LEU A 122 21.40 -9.30 21.15
C LEU A 122 20.70 -8.86 22.45
N VAL A 123 19.60 -8.14 22.32
CA VAL A 123 18.77 -7.71 23.44
C VAL A 123 17.47 -8.54 23.46
N VAL A 124 17.36 -9.44 24.43
CA VAL A 124 16.23 -10.37 24.51
C VAL A 124 14.97 -9.72 25.09
N THR A 125 15.13 -8.77 26.00
CA THR A 125 14.02 -8.11 26.70
C THR A 125 13.24 -7.21 25.72
N GLU A 126 11.95 -7.42 25.59
CA GLU A 126 11.09 -6.73 24.62
C GLU A 126 11.17 -5.20 24.72
N ASP A 127 11.04 -4.65 25.93
CA ASP A 127 11.11 -3.20 26.13
C ASP A 127 12.49 -2.59 25.83
N ALA A 128 13.55 -3.33 26.12
CA ALA A 128 14.92 -2.86 25.92
C ALA A 128 15.32 -2.87 24.44
N ARG A 129 14.83 -3.86 23.66
CA ARG A 129 15.07 -3.94 22.20
C ARG A 129 14.20 -2.99 21.38
N ALA A 130 13.11 -2.50 21.98
CA ALA A 130 12.19 -1.63 21.26
C ALA A 130 12.83 -0.30 20.86
N SER A 131 12.52 0.20 19.69
CA SER A 131 13.06 1.44 19.15
C SER A 131 11.96 2.45 18.87
N LYS A 132 12.26 3.71 19.10
CA LYS A 132 11.37 4.80 18.70
C LYS A 132 11.33 4.97 17.19
N PHE A 133 10.26 5.58 16.70
CA PHE A 133 10.08 5.95 15.32
C PHE A 133 9.21 7.21 15.21
N SER A 134 9.18 7.79 14.04
CA SER A 134 8.27 8.88 13.69
C SER A 134 7.36 8.45 12.54
N HIS A 135 6.08 8.82 12.59
CA HIS A 135 5.14 8.62 11.48
C HIS A 135 5.57 9.35 10.19
N ALA A 136 6.43 10.37 10.28
CA ALA A 136 7.03 10.98 9.09
C ALA A 136 7.96 10.02 8.32
N ASN A 137 8.46 8.99 9.00
CA ASN A 137 9.32 7.95 8.43
C ASN A 137 8.57 6.62 8.22
N GLU A 138 7.25 6.62 8.33
CA GLU A 138 6.39 5.45 8.19
C GLU A 138 5.61 5.52 6.87
N ILE A 139 5.58 4.40 6.16
CA ILE A 139 4.72 4.18 4.99
C ILE A 139 3.84 2.98 5.31
N ALA A 140 2.55 3.21 5.48
CA ALA A 140 1.56 2.17 5.76
C ALA A 140 0.57 2.09 4.61
N LYS A 141 0.66 1.02 3.81
CA LYS A 141 -0.22 0.74 2.67
C LYS A 141 -0.77 -0.68 2.76
N PRO A 142 -1.91 -0.98 2.14
CA PRO A 142 -2.48 -2.33 2.19
C PRO A 142 -1.53 -3.43 1.72
N HIS A 143 -0.64 -3.14 0.80
CA HIS A 143 0.27 -4.10 0.16
C HIS A 143 1.74 -3.89 0.51
N TYR A 144 2.06 -2.88 1.32
CA TYR A 144 3.44 -2.54 1.65
C TYR A 144 3.51 -1.72 2.93
N TYR A 145 4.46 -2.08 3.79
CA TYR A 145 4.79 -1.31 4.98
C TYR A 145 6.29 -1.02 5.03
N ARG A 146 6.65 0.17 5.46
CA ARG A 146 8.04 0.56 5.69
C ARG A 146 8.10 1.51 6.85
N VAL A 147 9.12 1.36 7.69
CA VAL A 147 9.44 2.33 8.74
C VAL A 147 10.95 2.40 8.94
N THR A 148 11.44 3.60 9.22
CA THR A 148 12.81 3.81 9.67
C THR A 148 12.78 4.13 11.16
N LEU A 149 13.46 3.30 11.94
CA LEU A 149 13.57 3.42 13.39
C LEU A 149 14.67 4.43 13.76
N ASP A 150 14.60 4.99 14.97
CA ASP A 150 15.57 5.97 15.47
C ASP A 150 16.98 5.37 15.64
N ASN A 151 17.09 4.04 15.77
CA ASN A 151 18.38 3.33 15.77
C ASN A 151 18.99 3.19 14.35
N GLY A 152 18.36 3.77 13.33
CA GLY A 152 18.83 3.78 11.94
C GLY A 152 18.43 2.56 11.12
N ILE A 153 17.76 1.56 11.70
CA ILE A 153 17.29 0.39 10.97
C ILE A 153 16.03 0.75 10.18
N THR A 154 16.02 0.43 8.90
CA THR A 154 14.82 0.49 8.07
C THR A 154 14.25 -0.90 7.85
N THR A 155 13.00 -1.10 8.20
CA THR A 155 12.27 -2.35 7.98
C THR A 155 11.21 -2.17 6.92
N GLU A 156 11.17 -3.10 5.99
CA GLU A 156 10.18 -3.17 4.90
C GLU A 156 9.45 -4.50 4.92
N MET A 157 8.15 -4.48 4.70
CA MET A 157 7.30 -5.66 4.60
C MET A 157 6.50 -5.62 3.30
N ALA A 158 6.66 -6.66 2.48
CA ALA A 158 5.86 -6.90 1.28
C ALA A 158 5.17 -8.26 1.41
N PRO A 159 3.84 -8.29 1.62
CA PRO A 159 3.12 -9.53 1.86
C PRO A 159 3.00 -10.38 0.61
N THR A 160 2.91 -11.67 0.82
CA THR A 160 2.53 -12.67 -0.17
C THR A 160 1.24 -13.36 0.26
N THR A 161 0.72 -14.30 -0.52
CA THR A 161 -0.51 -15.03 -0.15
C THR A 161 -0.35 -15.81 1.16
N ARG A 162 0.85 -16.27 1.50
CA ARG A 162 1.11 -17.14 2.66
C ARG A 162 2.23 -16.67 3.58
N GLY A 163 2.80 -15.52 3.32
CA GLY A 163 3.93 -15.03 4.11
C GLY A 163 4.23 -13.56 3.81
N VAL A 164 5.44 -13.14 4.12
CA VAL A 164 5.94 -11.78 3.87
C VAL A 164 7.39 -11.84 3.43
N HIS A 165 7.76 -10.95 2.54
CA HIS A 165 9.15 -10.58 2.36
C HIS A 165 9.47 -9.48 3.39
N LEU A 166 10.31 -9.82 4.36
CA LEU A 166 10.84 -8.89 5.36
C LEU A 166 12.26 -8.52 4.98
N ARG A 167 12.55 -7.24 4.95
CA ARG A 167 13.87 -6.70 4.65
C ARG A 167 14.22 -5.62 5.65
#